data_1cc63428e577a295399690e67f883022
#
_entry.id   1cc63428e577a295399690e67f883022
#
_cell.length_a   1.000
_cell.length_b   1.000
_cell.length_c   1.000
_cell.angle_alpha   90.00
_cell.angle_beta   90.00
_cell.angle_gamma   90.00
#
_symmetry.space_group_name_H-M   'P 1'
#
loop_
_entity.id
_entity.type
_entity.pdbx_description
1 polymer ?
#
loop_
_entity_poly.entity_id
_entity_poly.type
_entity_poly.pdbx_seq_one_letter_code
_entity_poly.pdbx_strand_id
1 'polypeptide(L)'
;MRRVPIYHGSRTMGLVVSWCLFVWLWAAPASGHVLEGPHVLDLMVRKLAGAQTLRVDQLVTVEDPAVASQPIDLEESLSFIFPDRFRSDIHNENSHRIHVLSHGKVLTVVDGTIISGAKPGRFDRYKDLFLYNSRLLLHKVLSRHGVDVGITSLGRMEDHIVFVIGANYPDDSVSQVWVDKERFVPLRWINIFRSEETGMASERLEFIYRNWQKVDGVLYPMQITTFHNQHPIRQVRVTKVRANTVIPLELLNIPHLMTLYPQQDEMSPDGREPFSDVDEVQRTIEEFRKKFDP
;
A
#
# COMPACT_ATOMS: atom_id res chain seq x y z
N MET A 1 -85.79 10.93 45.92
CA MET A 1 -84.76 11.82 45.29
C MET A 1 -83.43 11.07 45.17
N ARG A 2 -83.10 10.57 44.02
CA ARG A 2 -81.83 9.86 43.74
C ARG A 2 -80.97 10.79 42.86
N ARG A 3 -79.76 11.12 43.36
CA ARG A 3 -78.74 11.90 42.60
C ARG A 3 -77.92 10.94 41.75
N VAL A 4 -77.79 11.26 40.48
CA VAL A 4 -76.91 10.58 39.50
C VAL A 4 -75.51 11.20 39.60
N PRO A 5 -74.39 10.41 39.63
CA PRO A 5 -73.07 10.95 39.54
C PRO A 5 -72.67 11.21 38.06
N ILE A 6 -72.15 12.40 37.82
CA ILE A 6 -71.58 12.80 36.52
C ILE A 6 -70.15 12.29 36.44
N TYR A 7 -69.86 11.42 35.48
CA TYR A 7 -68.52 10.94 35.13
C TYR A 7 -67.74 12.05 34.37
N HIS A 8 -66.65 12.52 34.97
CA HIS A 8 -65.61 13.30 34.28
C HIS A 8 -64.51 12.34 33.80
N GLY A 9 -64.70 11.81 32.60
CA GLY A 9 -63.63 11.05 31.89
C GLY A 9 -63.27 11.77 30.63
N SER A 10 -61.92 11.82 30.38
CA SER A 10 -61.26 12.11 29.09
C SER A 10 -60.56 13.44 28.91
N ARG A 11 -59.58 13.75 29.76
CA ARG A 11 -58.57 14.75 29.36
C ARG A 11 -57.12 14.23 29.41
N THR A 12 -56.87 13.01 29.90
CA THR A 12 -55.53 12.42 30.01
C THR A 12 -55.12 11.58 28.79
N MET A 13 -56.03 11.14 27.93
CA MET A 13 -55.73 10.28 26.78
C MET A 13 -55.13 11.06 25.60
N GLY A 14 -55.42 12.36 25.47
CA GLY A 14 -54.91 13.20 24.39
C GLY A 14 -53.43 13.57 24.55
N LEU A 15 -52.94 13.67 25.76
CA LEU A 15 -51.54 14.07 26.06
C LEU A 15 -50.54 12.92 25.82
N VAL A 16 -50.90 11.68 26.08
CA VAL A 16 -50.04 10.52 25.86
C VAL A 16 -49.84 10.21 24.37
N VAL A 17 -50.91 10.35 23.56
CA VAL A 17 -50.85 10.14 22.11
C VAL A 17 -49.97 11.22 21.43
N SER A 18 -50.02 12.48 21.92
CA SER A 18 -49.22 13.56 21.37
C SER A 18 -47.72 13.40 21.71
N TRP A 19 -47.38 12.82 22.86
CA TRP A 19 -45.97 12.55 23.20
C TRP A 19 -45.36 11.37 22.42
N CYS A 20 -46.14 10.34 22.14
CA CYS A 20 -45.66 9.23 21.28
C CYS A 20 -45.42 9.66 19.84
N LEU A 21 -46.23 10.57 19.25
CA LEU A 21 -46.00 11.12 17.94
C LEU A 21 -44.77 12.02 17.85
N PHE A 22 -44.40 12.71 18.95
CA PHE A 22 -43.20 13.58 18.94
C PHE A 22 -41.89 12.80 19.04
N VAL A 23 -41.88 11.62 19.65
CA VAL A 23 -40.69 10.76 19.74
C VAL A 23 -40.41 10.07 18.40
N TRP A 24 -41.41 9.79 17.57
CA TRP A 24 -41.24 9.19 16.24
C TRP A 24 -40.69 10.14 15.19
N LEU A 25 -40.83 11.46 15.37
CA LEU A 25 -40.30 12.46 14.46
C LEU A 25 -38.80 12.69 14.61
N TRP A 26 -38.16 12.19 15.68
CA TRP A 26 -36.72 12.37 15.93
C TRP A 26 -35.88 11.13 15.54
N ALA A 27 -36.50 10.06 15.11
CA ALA A 27 -35.84 8.92 14.52
C ALA A 27 -35.59 9.15 13.01
N ALA A 28 -34.96 10.29 12.64
CA ALA A 28 -34.40 10.42 11.29
C ALA A 28 -33.36 9.32 11.13
N PRO A 29 -33.45 8.45 10.12
CA PRO A 29 -32.40 7.48 9.87
C PRO A 29 -31.11 8.27 9.68
N ALA A 30 -30.14 8.11 10.57
CA ALA A 30 -28.80 8.58 10.36
C ALA A 30 -28.24 7.79 9.16
N SER A 31 -28.47 8.28 7.95
CA SER A 31 -27.84 7.74 6.75
C SER A 31 -26.35 7.97 6.91
N GLY A 32 -25.64 6.97 7.45
CA GLY A 32 -24.19 6.99 7.53
C GLY A 32 -23.64 7.07 6.10
N HIS A 33 -23.35 8.27 5.63
CA HIS A 33 -22.77 8.47 4.30
C HIS A 33 -21.35 7.91 4.32
N VAL A 34 -21.09 6.86 3.55
CA VAL A 34 -19.74 6.36 3.32
C VAL A 34 -19.01 7.37 2.44
N LEU A 35 -17.82 7.81 2.86
CA LEU A 35 -17.02 8.71 2.05
C LEU A 35 -16.63 8.04 0.73
N GLU A 36 -16.68 8.80 -0.35
CA GLU A 36 -16.23 8.33 -1.67
C GLU A 36 -14.73 8.04 -1.67
N GLY A 37 -14.30 7.02 -2.41
CA GLY A 37 -12.89 6.60 -2.50
C GLY A 37 -11.93 7.72 -2.83
N PRO A 38 -12.18 8.59 -3.83
CA PRO A 38 -11.32 9.73 -4.12
C PRO A 38 -11.16 10.70 -2.94
N HIS A 39 -12.20 10.86 -2.11
CA HIS A 39 -12.13 11.72 -0.93
C HIS A 39 -11.31 11.07 0.19
N VAL A 40 -11.49 9.76 0.41
CA VAL A 40 -10.67 8.99 1.37
C VAL A 40 -9.20 9.03 0.97
N LEU A 41 -8.87 8.87 -0.32
CA LEU A 41 -7.49 8.99 -0.82
C LEU A 41 -6.91 10.40 -0.59
N ASP A 42 -7.71 11.45 -0.79
CA ASP A 42 -7.27 12.82 -0.52
C ASP A 42 -6.91 13.03 0.95
N LEU A 43 -7.75 12.54 1.86
CA LEU A 43 -7.50 12.60 3.30
C LEU A 43 -6.26 11.78 3.69
N MET A 44 -6.10 10.58 3.12
CA MET A 44 -4.93 9.73 3.33
C MET A 44 -3.65 10.42 2.86
N VAL A 45 -3.64 10.94 1.63
CA VAL A 45 -2.48 11.65 1.08
C VAL A 45 -2.10 12.85 1.94
N ARG A 46 -3.07 13.69 2.35
CA ARG A 46 -2.81 14.83 3.25
C ARG A 46 -2.25 14.40 4.60
N LYS A 47 -2.67 13.24 5.09
CA LYS A 47 -2.19 12.70 6.37
C LYS A 47 -0.76 12.19 6.29
N LEU A 48 -0.37 11.60 5.15
CA LEU A 48 0.96 11.06 4.90
C LEU A 48 1.93 12.14 4.36
N ALA A 49 1.42 13.17 3.66
CA ALA A 49 2.22 14.25 3.09
C ALA A 49 2.73 15.19 4.19
N GLY A 50 3.78 14.78 4.89
CA GLY A 50 4.39 15.59 5.96
C GLY A 50 5.80 16.08 5.65
N ALA A 51 6.39 15.68 4.51
CA ALA A 51 7.77 15.97 4.17
C ALA A 51 7.96 16.32 2.70
N GLN A 52 9.00 17.09 2.41
CA GLN A 52 9.54 17.28 1.05
C GLN A 52 10.52 16.16 0.69
N THR A 53 11.26 15.68 1.66
CA THR A 53 12.16 14.53 1.54
C THR A 53 11.97 13.59 2.72
N LEU A 54 12.17 12.30 2.47
CA LEU A 54 12.08 11.27 3.51
C LEU A 54 13.20 10.27 3.30
N ARG A 55 13.91 9.94 4.36
CA ARG A 55 14.87 8.84 4.38
C ARG A 55 14.45 7.81 5.42
N VAL A 56 14.44 6.54 5.00
CA VAL A 56 14.04 5.42 5.84
C VAL A 56 15.13 4.35 5.78
N ASP A 57 15.61 3.92 6.94
CA ASP A 57 16.50 2.77 7.05
C ASP A 57 15.66 1.61 7.63
N GLN A 58 15.76 0.42 7.04
CA GLN A 58 14.95 -0.72 7.42
C GLN A 58 15.66 -2.06 7.19
N LEU A 59 15.23 -3.07 7.94
CA LEU A 59 15.63 -4.46 7.76
C LEU A 59 14.51 -5.19 7.04
N VAL A 60 14.87 -5.98 6.04
CA VAL A 60 13.95 -6.77 5.24
C VAL A 60 14.32 -8.23 5.39
N THR A 61 13.44 -9.02 5.99
CA THR A 61 13.58 -10.47 6.08
C THR A 61 12.74 -11.10 4.96
N VAL A 62 13.38 -11.87 4.08
CA VAL A 62 12.71 -12.64 3.01
C VAL A 62 12.55 -14.06 3.51
N GLU A 63 11.30 -14.54 3.58
CA GLU A 63 10.91 -15.85 4.11
C GLU A 63 10.30 -16.74 3.01
N ASP A 64 10.49 -16.40 1.74
CA ASP A 64 9.91 -17.15 0.62
C ASP A 64 10.68 -18.46 0.39
N PRO A 65 10.04 -19.64 0.59
CA PRO A 65 10.69 -20.94 0.35
C PRO A 65 11.11 -21.15 -1.11
N ALA A 66 10.51 -20.43 -2.06
CA ALA A 66 10.93 -20.45 -3.46
C ALA A 66 12.28 -19.74 -3.67
N VAL A 67 12.66 -18.85 -2.73
CA VAL A 67 13.90 -18.06 -2.78
C VAL A 67 15.04 -18.77 -2.07
N ALA A 68 14.80 -19.19 -0.83
CA ALA A 68 15.81 -19.86 -0.02
C ALA A 68 15.18 -20.78 1.02
N SER A 69 15.95 -21.80 1.44
CA SER A 69 15.52 -22.75 2.48
C SER A 69 15.52 -22.13 3.89
N GLN A 70 16.16 -20.99 4.07
CA GLN A 70 16.21 -20.24 5.33
C GLN A 70 15.93 -18.74 5.05
N PRO A 71 15.37 -18.01 6.02
CA PRO A 71 15.17 -16.58 5.89
C PRO A 71 16.46 -15.83 5.54
N ILE A 72 16.36 -14.83 4.67
CA ILE A 72 17.46 -13.97 4.25
C ILE A 72 17.20 -12.57 4.81
N ASP A 73 18.13 -12.02 5.57
CA ASP A 73 18.09 -10.66 6.04
C ASP A 73 18.85 -9.72 5.09
N LEU A 74 18.21 -8.59 4.78
CA LEU A 74 18.72 -7.54 3.90
C LEU A 74 18.60 -6.20 4.63
N GLU A 75 19.60 -5.35 4.45
CA GLU A 75 19.51 -3.95 4.86
C GLU A 75 19.02 -3.11 3.67
N GLU A 76 18.04 -2.25 3.91
CA GLU A 76 17.50 -1.38 2.88
C GLU A 76 17.45 0.07 3.36
N SER A 77 17.99 0.99 2.55
CA SER A 77 17.82 2.43 2.71
C SER A 77 16.97 3.01 1.60
N LEU A 78 15.87 3.67 1.99
CA LEU A 78 14.98 4.36 1.07
C LEU A 78 15.22 5.86 1.12
N SER A 79 15.22 6.51 -0.04
CA SER A 79 15.32 7.96 -0.18
C SER A 79 14.18 8.44 -1.08
N PHE A 80 13.30 9.30 -0.56
CA PHE A 80 12.20 9.90 -1.29
C PHE A 80 12.46 11.40 -1.44
N ILE A 81 12.26 11.93 -2.65
CA ILE A 81 12.09 13.35 -2.92
C ILE A 81 10.74 13.48 -3.60
N PHE A 82 9.77 13.94 -2.84
CA PHE A 82 8.40 14.03 -3.33
C PHE A 82 8.25 15.08 -4.43
N PRO A 83 7.31 14.90 -5.40
CA PRO A 83 6.27 13.85 -5.41
C PRO A 83 6.61 12.58 -6.18
N ASP A 84 7.74 12.47 -6.89
CA ASP A 84 7.93 11.45 -7.94
C ASP A 84 9.36 10.92 -8.07
N ARG A 85 10.22 11.17 -7.07
CA ARG A 85 11.59 10.65 -7.06
C ARG A 85 11.81 9.74 -5.87
N PHE A 86 12.41 8.60 -6.15
CA PHE A 86 12.61 7.54 -5.18
C PHE A 86 13.90 6.77 -5.50
N ARG A 87 14.59 6.36 -4.46
CA ARG A 87 15.73 5.44 -4.53
C ARG A 87 15.63 4.42 -3.41
N SER A 88 15.88 3.16 -3.73
CA SER A 88 16.09 2.06 -2.80
C SER A 88 17.50 1.53 -3.01
N ASP A 89 18.26 1.49 -1.94
CA ASP A 89 19.53 0.78 -1.84
C ASP A 89 19.31 -0.43 -0.92
N ILE A 90 19.38 -1.63 -1.46
CA ILE A 90 19.22 -2.87 -0.71
C ILE A 90 20.50 -3.69 -0.83
N HIS A 91 21.02 -4.18 0.29
CA HIS A 91 22.24 -4.93 0.31
C HIS A 91 22.27 -5.99 1.41
N ASN A 92 23.13 -6.96 1.21
CA ASN A 92 23.63 -7.90 2.20
C ASN A 92 25.15 -8.06 2.00
N GLU A 93 25.74 -9.04 2.66
CA GLU A 93 27.21 -9.28 2.56
C GLU A 93 27.69 -9.57 1.13
N ASN A 94 26.83 -10.02 0.23
CA ASN A 94 27.22 -10.58 -1.06
C ASN A 94 26.66 -9.86 -2.28
N SER A 95 25.63 -9.01 -2.13
CA SER A 95 24.97 -8.36 -3.23
C SER A 95 24.45 -6.99 -2.86
N HIS A 96 24.44 -6.09 -3.82
CA HIS A 96 23.93 -4.74 -3.70
C HIS A 96 23.02 -4.40 -4.88
N ARG A 97 21.77 -4.04 -4.61
CA ARG A 97 20.82 -3.55 -5.62
C ARG A 97 20.47 -2.10 -5.36
N ILE A 98 20.59 -1.28 -6.39
CA ILE A 98 20.11 0.09 -6.43
C ILE A 98 18.91 0.15 -7.38
N HIS A 99 17.78 0.66 -6.90
CA HIS A 99 16.62 0.94 -7.74
C HIS A 99 16.24 2.40 -7.63
N VAL A 100 16.19 3.10 -8.77
CA VAL A 100 15.89 4.53 -8.85
C VAL A 100 14.68 4.76 -9.74
N LEU A 101 13.69 5.49 -9.21
CA LEU A 101 12.61 6.10 -9.98
C LEU A 101 12.81 7.61 -9.96
N SER A 102 12.84 8.26 -11.11
CA SER A 102 12.98 9.71 -11.23
C SER A 102 12.21 10.22 -12.43
N HIS A 103 11.20 11.07 -12.21
CA HIS A 103 10.37 11.64 -13.27
C HIS A 103 9.79 10.59 -14.24
N GLY A 104 9.33 9.48 -13.70
CA GLY A 104 8.75 8.37 -14.46
C GLY A 104 9.75 7.47 -15.20
N LYS A 105 11.05 7.75 -15.09
CA LYS A 105 12.13 6.87 -15.59
C LYS A 105 12.61 5.98 -14.47
N VAL A 106 13.01 4.76 -14.83
CA VAL A 106 13.51 3.74 -13.89
C VAL A 106 14.92 3.35 -14.27
N LEU A 107 15.77 3.13 -13.26
CA LEU A 107 17.08 2.52 -13.39
C LEU A 107 17.26 1.49 -12.29
N THR A 108 17.73 0.30 -12.66
CA THR A 108 18.13 -0.72 -11.69
C THR A 108 19.59 -1.09 -11.93
N VAL A 109 20.36 -1.10 -10.87
CA VAL A 109 21.75 -1.54 -10.86
C VAL A 109 21.85 -2.72 -9.89
N VAL A 110 22.49 -3.80 -10.32
CA VAL A 110 22.74 -4.97 -9.48
C VAL A 110 24.25 -5.24 -9.52
N ASP A 111 24.87 -5.31 -8.37
CA ASP A 111 26.32 -5.57 -8.21
C ASP A 111 27.19 -4.69 -9.12
N GLY A 112 26.83 -3.41 -9.23
CA GLY A 112 27.56 -2.43 -10.03
C GLY A 112 27.27 -2.45 -11.55
N THR A 113 26.30 -3.24 -12.02
CA THR A 113 25.94 -3.34 -13.44
C THR A 113 24.49 -2.92 -13.66
N ILE A 114 24.23 -2.09 -14.70
CA ILE A 114 22.89 -1.67 -15.09
C ILE A 114 22.16 -2.86 -15.71
N ILE A 115 20.98 -3.18 -15.20
CA ILE A 115 20.07 -4.18 -15.77
C ILE A 115 19.05 -3.45 -16.65
N SER A 116 19.16 -3.64 -17.97
CA SER A 116 18.23 -3.05 -18.94
C SER A 116 16.85 -3.69 -18.81
N GLY A 117 15.79 -2.86 -18.89
CA GLY A 117 14.39 -3.34 -18.89
C GLY A 117 13.87 -3.82 -17.54
N ALA A 118 14.67 -3.71 -16.46
CA ALA A 118 14.21 -4.08 -15.13
C ALA A 118 13.00 -3.23 -14.71
N LYS A 119 11.87 -3.90 -14.45
CA LYS A 119 10.68 -3.27 -13.90
C LYS A 119 10.79 -3.18 -12.37
N PRO A 120 10.10 -2.24 -11.72
CA PRO A 120 9.99 -2.26 -10.25
C PRO A 120 9.46 -3.62 -9.79
N GLY A 121 10.17 -4.26 -8.87
CA GLY A 121 9.75 -5.54 -8.33
C GLY A 121 8.35 -5.44 -7.73
N ARG A 122 7.46 -6.38 -8.05
CA ARG A 122 6.07 -6.37 -7.55
C ARG A 122 5.98 -6.38 -6.02
N PHE A 123 6.96 -6.97 -5.36
CA PHE A 123 7.05 -7.00 -3.89
C PHE A 123 7.45 -5.64 -3.28
N ASP A 124 7.94 -4.71 -4.09
CA ASP A 124 8.31 -3.37 -3.67
C ASP A 124 7.15 -2.36 -3.76
N ARG A 125 6.01 -2.78 -4.34
CA ARG A 125 4.82 -1.92 -4.54
C ARG A 125 4.25 -1.32 -3.27
N TYR A 126 4.48 -1.94 -2.12
CA TYR A 126 4.03 -1.37 -0.84
C TYR A 126 4.47 0.08 -0.65
N LYS A 127 5.59 0.47 -1.28
CA LYS A 127 6.17 1.81 -1.22
C LYS A 127 5.34 2.86 -1.98
N ASP A 128 4.54 2.43 -2.97
CA ASP A 128 3.76 3.32 -3.82
C ASP A 128 2.74 4.14 -3.02
N LEU A 129 2.18 3.59 -1.93
CA LEU A 129 1.25 4.31 -1.06
C LEU A 129 1.91 5.49 -0.33
N PHE A 130 3.23 5.51 -0.23
CA PHE A 130 4.02 6.58 0.42
C PHE A 130 4.69 7.51 -0.58
N LEU A 131 5.08 6.96 -1.75
CA LEU A 131 5.78 7.70 -2.80
C LEU A 131 4.90 8.80 -3.41
N TYR A 132 3.64 8.46 -3.70
CA TYR A 132 2.75 9.38 -4.40
C TYR A 132 1.94 10.22 -3.41
N ASN A 133 2.49 11.36 -2.99
CA ASN A 133 1.84 12.32 -2.10
C ASN A 133 0.84 13.26 -2.81
N SER A 134 0.36 12.87 -3.98
CA SER A 134 -0.69 13.54 -4.75
C SER A 134 -1.85 12.57 -4.98
N ARG A 135 -3.08 13.01 -4.63
CA ARG A 135 -4.29 12.21 -4.87
C ARG A 135 -4.39 11.73 -6.32
N LEU A 136 -4.10 12.60 -7.28
CA LEU A 136 -4.22 12.27 -8.70
C LEU A 136 -3.20 11.19 -9.11
N LEU A 137 -1.95 11.31 -8.66
CA LEU A 137 -0.90 10.32 -8.96
C LEU A 137 -1.22 9.00 -8.28
N LEU A 138 -1.60 9.01 -7.01
CA LEU A 138 -1.95 7.80 -6.27
C LEU A 138 -3.17 7.10 -6.89
N HIS A 139 -4.23 7.84 -7.25
CA HIS A 139 -5.38 7.29 -7.96
C HIS A 139 -4.94 6.58 -9.25
N LYS A 140 -4.11 7.24 -10.08
CA LYS A 140 -3.60 6.66 -11.33
C LYS A 140 -2.82 5.35 -11.09
N VAL A 141 -2.00 5.32 -10.05
CA VAL A 141 -1.22 4.12 -9.69
C VAL A 141 -2.16 3.00 -9.21
N LEU A 142 -3.07 3.29 -8.30
CA LEU A 142 -4.01 2.30 -7.78
C LEU A 142 -4.90 1.72 -8.90
N SER A 143 -5.39 2.57 -9.82
CA SER A 143 -6.18 2.10 -10.96
C SER A 143 -5.38 1.19 -11.90
N ARG A 144 -4.07 1.45 -12.12
CA ARG A 144 -3.19 0.54 -12.88
C ARG A 144 -3.03 -0.81 -12.20
N HIS A 145 -3.15 -0.86 -10.87
CA HIS A 145 -3.10 -2.09 -10.08
C HIS A 145 -4.49 -2.71 -9.86
N GLY A 146 -5.49 -2.29 -10.65
CA GLY A 146 -6.81 -2.90 -10.67
C GLY A 146 -7.72 -2.47 -9.52
N VAL A 147 -7.37 -1.41 -8.76
CA VAL A 147 -8.25 -0.86 -7.73
C VAL A 147 -9.27 0.08 -8.37
N ASP A 148 -10.55 -0.26 -8.28
CA ASP A 148 -11.63 0.63 -8.69
C ASP A 148 -11.91 1.67 -7.59
N VAL A 149 -11.29 2.84 -7.71
CA VAL A 149 -11.41 3.90 -6.71
C VAL A 149 -12.83 4.47 -6.60
N GLY A 150 -13.73 4.20 -7.57
CA GLY A 150 -15.14 4.57 -7.53
C GLY A 150 -15.95 3.76 -6.52
N ILE A 151 -15.47 2.57 -6.14
CA ILE A 151 -16.15 1.70 -5.17
C ILE A 151 -15.55 1.93 -3.78
N THR A 152 -16.40 2.22 -2.80
CA THR A 152 -15.99 2.35 -1.40
C THR A 152 -17.05 1.78 -0.47
N SER A 153 -16.62 0.98 0.48
CA SER A 153 -17.47 0.43 1.54
C SER A 153 -16.82 0.60 2.91
N LEU A 154 -17.59 0.36 3.97
CA LEU A 154 -17.06 0.24 5.32
C LEU A 154 -16.80 -1.22 5.63
N GLY A 155 -15.65 -1.48 6.25
CA GLY A 155 -15.27 -2.80 6.71
C GLY A 155 -14.68 -2.74 8.11
N ARG A 156 -14.19 -3.89 8.57
CA ARG A 156 -13.49 -4.04 9.84
C ARG A 156 -12.23 -4.88 9.66
N MET A 157 -11.13 -4.39 10.23
CA MET A 157 -9.88 -5.11 10.32
C MET A 157 -9.41 -5.10 11.78
N GLU A 158 -9.45 -6.27 12.42
CA GLU A 158 -9.20 -6.36 13.86
C GLU A 158 -10.14 -5.41 14.64
N ASP A 159 -9.58 -4.47 15.40
CA ASP A 159 -10.35 -3.48 16.16
C ASP A 159 -10.59 -2.16 15.40
N HIS A 160 -10.14 -2.07 14.15
CA HIS A 160 -10.25 -0.87 13.32
C HIS A 160 -11.47 -0.91 12.40
N ILE A 161 -12.25 0.17 12.36
CA ILE A 161 -13.19 0.42 11.27
C ILE A 161 -12.39 1.01 10.10
N VAL A 162 -12.59 0.48 8.90
CA VAL A 162 -11.84 0.87 7.71
C VAL A 162 -12.75 1.28 6.57
N PHE A 163 -12.27 2.21 5.75
CA PHE A 163 -12.77 2.36 4.38
C PHE A 163 -12.07 1.33 3.50
N VAL A 164 -12.85 0.53 2.79
CA VAL A 164 -12.38 -0.40 1.77
C VAL A 164 -12.59 0.25 0.42
N ILE A 165 -11.51 0.66 -0.25
CA ILE A 165 -11.52 1.29 -1.57
C ILE A 165 -11.23 0.21 -2.60
N GLY A 166 -12.10 0.02 -3.58
CA GLY A 166 -11.96 -0.96 -4.65
C GLY A 166 -12.91 -2.16 -4.53
N ALA A 167 -13.58 -2.34 -3.39
CA ALA A 167 -14.47 -3.47 -3.16
C ALA A 167 -15.65 -3.16 -2.25
N ASN A 168 -16.67 -4.00 -2.31
CA ASN A 168 -17.72 -4.07 -1.30
C ASN A 168 -17.34 -5.09 -0.24
N TYR A 169 -17.08 -4.63 0.98
CA TYR A 169 -16.76 -5.52 2.11
C TYR A 169 -17.88 -6.56 2.32
N PRO A 170 -17.60 -7.84 2.55
CA PRO A 170 -16.28 -8.44 2.83
C PRO A 170 -15.54 -9.04 1.62
N ASP A 171 -15.93 -8.71 0.37
CA ASP A 171 -15.28 -9.25 -0.83
C ASP A 171 -13.80 -8.86 -0.88
N ASP A 172 -12.91 -9.84 -0.91
CA ASP A 172 -11.45 -9.67 -1.03
C ASP A 172 -10.86 -10.33 -2.28
N SER A 173 -11.71 -10.65 -3.26
CA SER A 173 -11.35 -11.27 -4.55
C SER A 173 -10.86 -10.27 -5.60
N VAL A 174 -10.87 -8.98 -5.30
CA VAL A 174 -10.44 -7.90 -6.18
C VAL A 174 -9.39 -7.01 -5.52
N SER A 175 -8.62 -6.29 -6.35
CA SER A 175 -7.62 -5.34 -5.85
C SER A 175 -8.29 -4.21 -5.06
N GLN A 176 -7.75 -3.89 -3.88
CA GLN A 176 -8.37 -2.95 -2.95
C GLN A 176 -7.39 -2.43 -1.90
N VAL A 177 -7.66 -1.23 -1.38
CA VAL A 177 -6.90 -0.61 -0.29
C VAL A 177 -7.82 -0.37 0.91
N TRP A 178 -7.36 -0.76 2.09
CA TRP A 178 -8.07 -0.56 3.36
C TRP A 178 -7.42 0.57 4.14
N VAL A 179 -8.19 1.60 4.43
CA VAL A 179 -7.74 2.82 5.09
C VAL A 179 -8.45 2.96 6.43
N ASP A 180 -7.69 3.14 7.51
CA ASP A 180 -8.24 3.40 8.85
C ASP A 180 -9.17 4.62 8.82
N LYS A 181 -10.38 4.46 9.34
CA LYS A 181 -11.42 5.50 9.28
C LYS A 181 -11.11 6.74 10.14
N GLU A 182 -10.36 6.58 11.21
CA GLU A 182 -10.06 7.66 12.16
C GLU A 182 -8.74 8.34 11.82
N ARG A 183 -7.73 7.52 11.47
CA ARG A 183 -6.36 7.98 11.26
C ARG A 183 -6.05 8.31 9.81
N PHE A 184 -6.83 7.82 8.85
CA PHE A 184 -6.60 7.93 7.41
C PHE A 184 -5.20 7.44 6.99
N VAL A 185 -4.78 6.32 7.55
CA VAL A 185 -3.56 5.61 7.15
C VAL A 185 -3.92 4.27 6.53
N PRO A 186 -3.18 3.78 5.51
CA PRO A 186 -3.43 2.48 4.95
C PRO A 186 -3.07 1.38 5.97
N LEU A 187 -3.94 0.38 6.12
CA LEU A 187 -3.70 -0.79 6.97
C LEU A 187 -3.43 -2.03 6.12
N ARG A 188 -4.03 -2.09 4.91
CA ARG A 188 -3.97 -3.27 4.05
C ARG A 188 -4.07 -2.84 2.59
N TRP A 189 -3.29 -3.48 1.72
CA TRP A 189 -3.42 -3.34 0.28
C TRP A 189 -3.38 -4.73 -0.37
N ILE A 190 -4.43 -5.08 -1.08
CA ILE A 190 -4.55 -6.32 -1.84
C ILE A 190 -4.38 -6.00 -3.32
N ASN A 191 -3.49 -6.72 -3.99
CA ASN A 191 -3.30 -6.70 -5.44
C ASN A 191 -3.64 -8.08 -5.99
N ILE A 192 -4.60 -8.15 -6.89
CA ILE A 192 -4.99 -9.35 -7.62
C ILE A 192 -4.45 -9.26 -9.04
N PHE A 193 -3.57 -10.17 -9.38
CA PHE A 193 -3.09 -10.33 -10.75
C PHE A 193 -4.01 -11.31 -11.46
N ARG A 194 -4.34 -10.99 -12.72
CA ARG A 194 -5.18 -11.84 -13.55
C ARG A 194 -4.35 -12.35 -14.73
N SER A 195 -4.55 -13.62 -15.08
CA SER A 195 -3.99 -14.19 -16.30
C SER A 195 -4.58 -13.44 -17.51
N GLU A 196 -3.74 -13.02 -18.44
CA GLU A 196 -4.18 -12.37 -19.69
C GLU A 196 -5.00 -13.32 -20.57
N GLU A 197 -4.71 -14.64 -20.51
CA GLU A 197 -5.38 -15.65 -21.31
C GLU A 197 -6.77 -16.01 -20.79
N THR A 198 -6.92 -16.15 -19.47
CA THR A 198 -8.16 -16.67 -18.86
C THR A 198 -8.97 -15.60 -18.13
N GLY A 199 -8.38 -14.45 -17.84
CA GLY A 199 -8.98 -13.41 -17.00
C GLY A 199 -9.17 -13.82 -15.53
N MET A 200 -8.80 -15.08 -15.16
CA MET A 200 -8.90 -15.57 -13.79
C MET A 200 -7.80 -14.99 -12.91
N ALA A 201 -8.09 -14.86 -11.63
CA ALA A 201 -7.07 -14.48 -10.64
C ALA A 201 -5.99 -15.56 -10.61
N SER A 202 -4.74 -15.19 -10.96
CA SER A 202 -3.60 -16.07 -10.99
C SER A 202 -2.76 -15.96 -9.73
N GLU A 203 -2.67 -14.75 -9.16
CA GLU A 203 -1.84 -14.46 -8.01
C GLU A 203 -2.46 -13.36 -7.15
N ARG A 204 -2.16 -13.40 -5.87
CA ARG A 204 -2.55 -12.39 -4.89
C ARG A 204 -1.32 -11.93 -4.11
N LEU A 205 -1.05 -10.64 -4.16
CA LEU A 205 -0.14 -9.99 -3.23
C LEU A 205 -0.93 -9.16 -2.23
N GLU A 206 -0.52 -9.22 -0.98
CA GLU A 206 -1.14 -8.47 0.08
C GLU A 206 -0.07 -7.82 0.96
N PHE A 207 -0.24 -6.54 1.23
CA PHE A 207 0.63 -5.76 2.11
C PHE A 207 -0.16 -5.35 3.34
N ILE A 208 0.37 -5.63 4.53
CA ILE A 208 -0.21 -5.23 5.81
C ILE A 208 0.73 -4.26 6.49
N TYR A 209 0.20 -3.07 6.85
CA TYR A 209 0.94 -1.97 7.46
C TYR A 209 0.56 -1.88 8.93
N ARG A 210 1.55 -1.97 9.83
CA ARG A 210 1.34 -1.98 11.27
C ARG A 210 2.26 -1.00 11.99
N ASN A 211 1.97 -0.77 13.25
CA ASN A 211 2.80 0.03 14.16
C ASN A 211 3.10 1.43 13.61
N TRP A 212 2.02 2.13 13.20
CA TRP A 212 2.10 3.49 12.69
C TRP A 212 2.60 4.46 13.75
N GLN A 213 3.72 5.13 13.50
CA GLN A 213 4.32 6.10 14.40
C GLN A 213 4.49 7.46 13.71
N LYS A 214 4.43 8.52 14.51
CA LYS A 214 4.77 9.85 14.03
C LYS A 214 6.23 10.13 14.40
N VAL A 215 7.08 10.24 13.37
CA VAL A 215 8.53 10.52 13.49
C VAL A 215 8.84 11.76 12.66
N ASP A 216 9.51 12.74 13.24
CA ASP A 216 9.84 14.01 12.58
C ASP A 216 8.65 14.70 11.88
N GLY A 217 7.47 14.57 12.46
CA GLY A 217 6.23 15.13 11.91
C GLY A 217 5.51 14.28 10.85
N VAL A 218 6.14 13.22 10.36
CA VAL A 218 5.61 12.30 9.36
C VAL A 218 5.04 11.04 10.00
N LEU A 219 3.90 10.55 9.50
CA LEU A 219 3.37 9.24 9.86
C LEU A 219 4.00 8.17 8.96
N TYR A 220 4.61 7.14 9.57
CA TYR A 220 5.20 6.02 8.84
C TYR A 220 4.92 4.69 9.55
N PRO A 221 4.64 3.58 8.81
CA PRO A 221 4.47 2.26 9.41
C PRO A 221 5.83 1.70 9.77
N MET A 222 5.99 1.26 11.01
CA MET A 222 7.27 0.67 11.46
C MET A 222 7.38 -0.82 11.13
N GLN A 223 6.29 -1.44 10.69
CA GLN A 223 6.24 -2.84 10.28
C GLN A 223 5.37 -3.01 9.04
N ILE A 224 5.89 -3.76 8.06
CA ILE A 224 5.13 -4.11 6.85
C ILE A 224 5.34 -5.61 6.60
N THR A 225 4.26 -6.35 6.40
CA THR A 225 4.31 -7.76 6.05
C THR A 225 3.72 -7.94 4.65
N THR A 226 4.44 -8.66 3.79
CA THR A 226 3.98 -9.01 2.44
C THR A 226 3.58 -10.49 2.43
N PHE A 227 2.39 -10.75 1.90
CA PHE A 227 1.88 -12.09 1.66
C PHE A 227 1.77 -12.35 0.17
N HIS A 228 2.15 -13.54 -0.27
CA HIS A 228 1.90 -14.06 -1.60
C HIS A 228 1.00 -15.29 -1.51
N ASN A 229 -0.17 -15.23 -2.13
CA ASN A 229 -1.18 -16.28 -2.05
C ASN A 229 -1.45 -16.72 -0.59
N GLN A 230 -1.62 -15.74 0.31
CA GLN A 230 -1.88 -15.89 1.75
C GLN A 230 -0.68 -16.42 2.58
N HIS A 231 0.46 -16.70 1.97
CA HIS A 231 1.68 -17.10 2.70
C HIS A 231 2.54 -15.85 2.95
N PRO A 232 3.01 -15.60 4.18
CA PRO A 232 3.95 -14.52 4.44
C PRO A 232 5.27 -14.86 3.76
N ILE A 233 5.80 -13.91 2.98
CA ILE A 233 7.03 -14.10 2.22
C ILE A 233 8.08 -13.03 2.53
N ARG A 234 7.66 -11.90 3.13
CA ARG A 234 8.59 -10.80 3.41
C ARG A 234 8.10 -10.00 4.61
N GLN A 235 9.03 -9.70 5.51
CA GLN A 235 8.79 -8.81 6.63
C GLN A 235 9.75 -7.62 6.54
N VAL A 236 9.21 -6.41 6.73
CA VAL A 236 9.96 -5.16 6.80
C VAL A 236 9.84 -4.61 8.20
N ARG A 237 10.98 -4.32 8.82
CA ARG A 237 11.09 -3.63 10.10
C ARG A 237 11.86 -2.33 9.91
N VAL A 238 11.17 -1.21 10.05
CA VAL A 238 11.77 0.11 9.97
C VAL A 238 12.60 0.37 11.23
N THR A 239 13.85 0.77 11.04
CA THR A 239 14.79 1.05 12.12
C THR A 239 14.95 2.55 12.35
N LYS A 240 14.84 3.35 11.29
CA LYS A 240 14.99 4.80 11.37
C LYS A 240 14.18 5.52 10.29
N VAL A 241 13.56 6.62 10.67
CA VAL A 241 12.87 7.54 9.74
C VAL A 241 13.41 8.94 9.98
N ARG A 242 13.69 9.69 8.91
CA ARG A 242 14.14 11.08 8.95
C ARG A 242 13.44 11.88 7.87
N ALA A 243 12.71 12.91 8.26
CA ALA A 243 12.01 13.80 7.33
C ALA A 243 12.81 15.07 7.07
N ASN A 244 12.62 15.67 5.89
CA ASN A 244 13.18 16.94 5.47
C ASN A 244 14.71 17.03 5.57
N THR A 245 15.38 15.89 5.40
CA THR A 245 16.84 15.83 5.34
C THR A 245 17.34 16.11 3.93
N VAL A 246 18.55 16.67 3.82
CA VAL A 246 19.17 16.87 2.51
C VAL A 246 19.49 15.53 1.87
N ILE A 247 18.97 15.29 0.68
CA ILE A 247 19.28 14.14 -0.17
C ILE A 247 20.04 14.67 -1.39
N PRO A 248 21.29 14.23 -1.64
CA PRO A 248 22.04 14.63 -2.82
C PRO A 248 21.29 14.24 -4.10
N LEU A 249 21.09 15.20 -4.99
CA LEU A 249 20.30 14.99 -6.22
C LEU A 249 20.98 14.01 -7.18
N GLU A 250 22.28 13.88 -7.12
CA GLU A 250 23.10 12.95 -7.91
C GLU A 250 22.67 11.50 -7.69
N LEU A 251 22.23 11.17 -6.46
CA LEU A 251 21.75 9.82 -6.11
C LEU A 251 20.47 9.41 -6.87
N LEU A 252 19.69 10.39 -7.38
CA LEU A 252 18.44 10.18 -8.11
C LEU A 252 18.55 10.66 -9.56
N ASN A 253 19.73 11.07 -10.02
CA ASN A 253 19.98 11.52 -11.37
C ASN A 253 20.32 10.34 -12.28
N ILE A 254 19.30 9.75 -12.94
CA ILE A 254 19.48 8.57 -13.81
C ILE A 254 20.56 8.79 -14.88
N PRO A 255 20.57 9.89 -15.68
CA PRO A 255 21.66 10.15 -16.63
C PRO A 255 23.05 10.11 -15.99
N HIS A 256 23.22 10.70 -14.79
CA HIS A 256 24.50 10.65 -14.08
C HIS A 256 24.84 9.23 -13.64
N LEU A 257 23.88 8.48 -13.07
CA LEU A 257 24.12 7.10 -12.64
C LEU A 257 24.50 6.19 -13.81
N MET A 258 23.95 6.41 -15.00
CA MET A 258 24.33 5.69 -16.22
C MET A 258 25.77 5.93 -16.66
N THR A 259 26.41 7.02 -16.22
CA THR A 259 27.85 7.25 -16.47
C THR A 259 28.75 6.55 -15.45
N LEU A 260 28.21 6.17 -14.30
CA LEU A 260 28.96 5.52 -13.22
C LEU A 260 28.96 4.00 -13.31
N TYR A 261 27.93 3.42 -13.91
CA TYR A 261 27.74 1.97 -13.96
C TYR A 261 27.75 1.49 -15.42
N PRO A 262 28.51 0.41 -15.74
CA PRO A 262 28.46 -0.21 -17.06
C PRO A 262 27.07 -0.81 -17.31
N GLN A 263 26.64 -0.77 -18.56
CA GLN A 263 25.44 -1.44 -19.00
C GLN A 263 25.78 -2.92 -19.28
N GLN A 264 24.90 -3.83 -18.88
CA GLN A 264 25.05 -5.23 -19.25
C GLN A 264 24.90 -5.31 -20.78
N ASP A 265 25.94 -5.80 -21.48
CA ASP A 265 25.87 -6.05 -22.91
C ASP A 265 24.71 -6.98 -23.20
N GLU A 266 23.83 -6.61 -24.12
CA GLU A 266 22.74 -7.46 -24.61
C GLU A 266 23.33 -8.65 -25.39
N MET A 267 23.92 -9.62 -24.69
CA MET A 267 24.20 -10.94 -25.25
C MET A 267 23.15 -11.93 -24.74
N SER A 268 21.96 -11.86 -25.31
CA SER A 268 21.03 -12.98 -25.33
C SER A 268 20.83 -13.43 -26.76
N PRO A 269 21.39 -14.57 -27.20
CA PRO A 269 21.16 -15.12 -28.53
C PRO A 269 19.80 -15.80 -28.69
N ASP A 270 18.93 -15.69 -27.71
CA ASP A 270 17.64 -16.40 -27.72
C ASP A 270 16.52 -15.35 -27.65
N GLY A 271 15.76 -15.19 -28.77
CA GLY A 271 14.69 -14.23 -28.95
C GLY A 271 13.46 -14.44 -28.05
N ARG A 272 13.67 -14.43 -26.74
CA ARG A 272 12.61 -14.42 -25.74
C ARG A 272 12.28 -12.99 -25.37
N GLU A 273 10.98 -12.69 -25.34
CA GLU A 273 10.44 -11.41 -24.92
C GLU A 273 11.00 -10.97 -23.54
N PRO A 274 11.13 -9.63 -23.30
CA PRO A 274 11.69 -9.14 -22.04
C PRO A 274 10.82 -9.58 -20.86
N PHE A 275 11.46 -10.28 -20.00
CA PHE A 275 11.09 -10.97 -18.75
C PHE A 275 9.80 -10.54 -18.06
N SER A 276 9.00 -11.52 -17.66
CA SER A 276 7.92 -11.38 -16.67
C SER A 276 8.48 -11.06 -15.27
N ASP A 277 7.69 -10.40 -14.42
CA ASP A 277 8.09 -10.06 -13.02
C ASP A 277 8.53 -11.30 -12.20
N VAL A 278 8.12 -12.51 -12.62
CA VAL A 278 8.50 -13.81 -12.02
C VAL A 278 9.95 -14.14 -12.37
N ASP A 279 10.37 -13.86 -13.61
CA ASP A 279 11.72 -14.19 -14.08
C ASP A 279 12.78 -13.28 -13.44
N GLU A 280 12.44 -12.03 -13.10
CA GLU A 280 13.38 -11.10 -12.42
C GLU A 280 13.67 -11.56 -10.98
N VAL A 281 12.63 -11.99 -10.26
CA VAL A 281 12.79 -12.54 -8.91
C VAL A 281 13.51 -13.88 -8.98
N GLN A 282 13.11 -14.79 -9.88
CA GLN A 282 13.78 -16.07 -10.08
C GLN A 282 15.24 -15.89 -10.52
N ARG A 283 15.53 -14.95 -11.39
CA ARG A 283 16.90 -14.67 -11.82
C ARG A 283 17.75 -14.07 -10.72
N THR A 284 17.24 -13.13 -9.96
CA THR A 284 17.91 -12.62 -8.75
C THR A 284 18.14 -13.77 -7.77
N ILE A 285 17.20 -14.69 -7.65
CA ILE A 285 17.27 -15.90 -6.83
C ILE A 285 18.28 -16.89 -7.42
N GLU A 286 18.27 -17.14 -8.71
CA GLU A 286 19.22 -18.08 -9.37
C GLU A 286 20.64 -17.52 -9.35
N GLU A 287 20.83 -16.22 -9.50
CA GLU A 287 22.14 -15.57 -9.33
C GLU A 287 22.60 -15.67 -7.87
N PHE A 288 21.70 -15.51 -6.90
CA PHE A 288 21.96 -15.80 -5.49
C PHE A 288 22.30 -17.30 -5.29
N ARG A 289 21.54 -18.21 -5.90
CA ARG A 289 21.73 -19.65 -5.77
C ARG A 289 23.05 -20.13 -6.39
N LYS A 290 23.42 -19.66 -7.60
CA LYS A 290 24.69 -19.97 -8.25
C LYS A 290 25.92 -19.49 -7.47
N LYS A 291 25.75 -18.51 -6.60
CA LYS A 291 26.83 -17.96 -5.77
C LYS A 291 26.97 -18.68 -4.43
N PHE A 292 26.00 -19.50 -4.03
CA PHE A 292 25.92 -20.15 -2.72
C PHE A 292 25.84 -21.68 -2.72
N ASP A 293 25.65 -22.31 -3.88
CA ASP A 293 25.77 -23.78 -4.01
C ASP A 293 27.12 -24.10 -4.67
N PRO A 294 28.08 -24.72 -3.93
CA PRO A 294 29.39 -25.07 -4.46
C PRO A 294 29.33 -26.23 -5.47
#